data_17eb1de23982d09fb80201d29d8e9b9d
#
_entry.id   17eb1de23982d09fb80201d29d8e9b9d
#
_cell.length_a   1.000
_cell.length_b   1.000
_cell.length_c   1.000
_cell.angle_alpha   90.00
_cell.angle_beta   90.00
_cell.angle_gamma   90.00
#
_symmetry.space_group_name_H-M   'P 1'
#
loop_
_entity.id
_entity.type
_entity.pdbx_description
1 polymer ?
#
loop_
_entity_poly.entity_id
_entity_poly.type
_entity_poly.pdbx_seq_one_letter_code
_entity_poly.pdbx_strand_id
1 'polypeptide(L)'
;MIGSPAHPYLAPMNKKIMLLGSGELGKEVVIALQRLGQHVIAVDAYPGAPAMQVADEHEVISMLDGEALDAIVAKHQPDLVVPEVESIRTERFYDYEKQGIQVVPSAKAAHFT
;
A
#
# COMPACT_ATOMS: atom_id res chain seq x y z
N MET A 1 -2.51 -2.56 -28.79
CA MET A 1 -2.28 -2.29 -28.46
C MET A 1 -2.20 -1.67 -28.15
N ILE A 2 -2.21 -1.79 -28.37
CA ILE A 2 -2.04 -1.17 -28.14
C ILE A 2 -1.66 -0.52 -27.64
N GLY A 3 -1.48 -0.36 -27.51
CA GLY A 3 -1.05 0.38 -26.89
C GLY A 3 -0.29 0.96 -26.83
N SER A 4 -0.17 1.15 -27.18
CA SER A 4 0.79 1.55 -27.02
C SER A 4 1.23 2.12 -26.25
N PRO A 5 0.97 1.68 -26.28
CA PRO A 5 1.54 2.18 -25.36
C PRO A 5 2.61 2.75 -25.08
N ALA A 6 3.12 2.82 -25.25
CA ALA A 6 4.19 3.70 -24.88
C ALA A 6 3.78 5.14 -24.63
N HIS A 7 2.58 5.32 -24.14
CA HIS A 7 2.11 6.65 -23.77
C HIS A 7 2.72 6.98 -22.39
N PRO A 8 3.57 8.00 -22.29
CA PRO A 8 4.31 8.25 -21.04
C PRO A 8 3.41 8.58 -19.84
N TYR A 9 2.23 9.12 -20.08
CA TYR A 9 1.30 9.44 -18.98
C TYR A 9 0.61 8.21 -18.40
N LEU A 10 0.61 7.10 -19.13
CA LEU A 10 -0.04 5.88 -18.69
C LEU A 10 0.90 4.95 -17.94
N ALA A 11 2.22 5.08 -18.16
CA ALA A 11 3.20 4.20 -17.52
C ALA A 11 3.07 4.16 -16.00
N PRO A 12 2.89 5.30 -15.28
CA PRO A 12 2.75 5.26 -13.82
C PRO A 12 1.41 4.72 -13.33
N MET A 13 0.46 4.44 -14.20
CA MET A 13 -0.89 4.05 -13.79
C MET A 13 -1.04 2.57 -13.44
N ASN A 14 0.06 1.80 -13.54
CA ASN A 14 0.04 0.39 -13.16
C ASN A 14 0.91 0.16 -11.93
N LYS A 15 0.78 1.04 -10.94
CA LYS A 15 1.52 0.92 -9.70
C LYS A 15 0.86 -0.11 -8.78
N LYS A 16 1.68 -0.77 -7.99
CA LYS A 16 1.23 -1.66 -6.95
C LYS A 16 1.29 -0.89 -5.63
N ILE A 17 0.16 -0.73 -4.99
CA ILE A 17 0.02 0.12 -3.80
C ILE A 17 -0.40 -0.74 -2.62
N MET A 18 0.38 -0.68 -1.54
CA MET A 18 0.05 -1.37 -0.30
C MET A 18 -0.54 -0.37 0.68
N LEU A 19 -1.80 -0.57 1.03
CA LEU A 19 -2.54 0.30 1.94
C LEU A 19 -2.51 -0.32 3.33
N LEU A 20 -1.90 0.36 4.27
CA LEU A 20 -1.77 -0.12 5.65
C LEU A 20 -2.87 0.49 6.50
N GLY A 21 -3.90 -0.30 6.76
CA GLY A 21 -5.14 0.10 7.37
C GLY A 21 -6.26 0.01 6.34
N SER A 22 -7.31 -0.75 6.64
CA SER A 22 -8.29 -1.14 5.64
C SER A 22 -9.73 -0.91 6.11
N GLY A 23 -9.96 0.18 6.85
CA GLY A 23 -11.29 0.57 7.30
C GLY A 23 -12.15 1.16 6.19
N GLU A 24 -13.24 1.82 6.58
CA GLU A 24 -14.19 2.37 5.61
C GLU A 24 -13.57 3.44 4.72
N LEU A 25 -12.76 4.32 5.30
CA LEU A 25 -12.06 5.32 4.51
C LEU A 25 -11.06 4.66 3.56
N GLY A 26 -10.38 3.62 4.01
CA GLY A 26 -9.49 2.85 3.16
C GLY A 26 -10.20 2.22 1.98
N LYS A 27 -11.43 1.74 2.19
CA LYS A 27 -12.23 1.19 1.11
C LYS A 27 -12.46 2.22 0.01
N GLU A 28 -12.79 3.47 0.39
CA GLU A 28 -12.98 4.53 -0.60
C GLU A 28 -11.68 4.82 -1.36
N VAL A 29 -10.55 4.81 -0.65
CA VAL A 29 -9.24 5.02 -1.27
C VAL A 29 -8.94 3.91 -2.28
N VAL A 30 -9.20 2.65 -1.91
CA VAL A 30 -8.97 1.51 -2.82
C VAL A 30 -9.78 1.69 -4.11
N ILE A 31 -11.05 2.01 -3.97
CA ILE A 31 -11.93 2.19 -5.14
C ILE A 31 -11.39 3.29 -6.05
N ALA A 32 -11.00 4.42 -5.46
CA ALA A 32 -10.46 5.54 -6.24
C ALA A 32 -9.17 5.15 -6.97
N LEU A 33 -8.28 4.43 -6.29
CA LEU A 33 -7.01 4.00 -6.89
C LEU A 33 -7.24 3.00 -8.02
N GLN A 34 -8.18 2.07 -7.85
CA GLN A 34 -8.50 1.11 -8.89
C GLN A 34 -9.07 1.78 -10.14
N ARG A 35 -9.83 2.85 -9.96
CA ARG A 35 -10.33 3.64 -11.09
C ARG A 35 -9.21 4.29 -11.90
N LEU A 36 -8.07 4.51 -11.25
CA LEU A 36 -6.87 5.05 -11.90
C LEU A 36 -5.97 3.95 -12.45
N GLY A 37 -6.41 2.69 -12.41
CA GLY A 37 -5.64 1.58 -12.96
C GLY A 37 -4.61 1.00 -12.01
N GLN A 38 -4.66 1.34 -10.73
CA GLN A 38 -3.69 0.85 -9.76
C GLN A 38 -4.09 -0.52 -9.22
N HIS A 39 -3.09 -1.32 -8.84
CA HIS A 39 -3.27 -2.61 -8.17
C HIS A 39 -3.09 -2.38 -6.66
N VAL A 40 -4.09 -2.74 -5.86
CA VAL A 40 -4.07 -2.39 -4.44
C VAL A 40 -4.07 -3.64 -3.57
N ILE A 41 -3.14 -3.66 -2.60
CA ILE A 41 -3.07 -4.68 -1.55
C ILE A 41 -3.54 -4.02 -0.25
N ALA A 42 -4.64 -4.50 0.31
CA ALA A 42 -5.19 -3.96 1.56
C ALA A 42 -4.68 -4.78 2.74
N VAL A 43 -4.16 -4.11 3.76
CA VAL A 43 -3.56 -4.75 4.94
C VAL A 43 -4.26 -4.26 6.19
N ASP A 44 -4.62 -5.17 7.07
CA ASP A 44 -5.12 -4.83 8.40
C ASP A 44 -4.90 -6.01 9.35
N ALA A 45 -5.24 -5.80 10.62
CA ALA A 45 -4.99 -6.79 11.67
C ALA A 45 -6.10 -7.83 11.80
N TYR A 46 -7.18 -7.70 11.04
CA TYR A 46 -8.31 -8.64 11.10
C TYR A 46 -8.82 -8.96 9.69
N PRO A 47 -9.38 -10.17 9.50
CA PRO A 47 -9.89 -10.55 8.19
C PRO A 47 -11.21 -9.85 7.87
N GLY A 48 -11.45 -9.62 6.60
CA GLY A 48 -12.71 -9.03 6.14
C GLY A 48 -12.84 -7.54 6.42
N ALA A 49 -11.74 -6.84 6.67
CA ALA A 49 -11.79 -5.39 6.83
C ALA A 49 -12.41 -4.75 5.58
N PRO A 50 -13.10 -3.59 5.73
CA PRO A 50 -13.85 -3.00 4.62
C PRO A 50 -13.05 -2.87 3.31
N ALA A 51 -11.83 -2.37 3.36
CA ALA A 51 -11.03 -2.20 2.15
C ALA A 51 -10.64 -3.54 1.51
N MET A 52 -10.52 -4.61 2.31
CA MET A 52 -10.20 -5.93 1.79
C MET A 52 -11.30 -6.48 0.89
N GLN A 53 -12.53 -6.01 1.07
CA GLN A 53 -13.67 -6.47 0.29
C GLN A 53 -13.58 -6.05 -1.17
N VAL A 54 -12.85 -4.99 -1.46
CA VAL A 54 -12.76 -4.43 -2.81
C VAL A 54 -11.34 -4.42 -3.37
N ALA A 55 -10.32 -4.66 -2.54
CA ALA A 55 -8.92 -4.65 -2.99
C ALA A 55 -8.61 -5.84 -3.90
N ASP A 56 -7.56 -5.72 -4.69
CA ASP A 56 -7.10 -6.79 -5.56
C ASP A 56 -6.50 -7.94 -4.76
N GLU A 57 -5.79 -7.61 -3.68
CA GLU A 57 -5.21 -8.59 -2.76
C GLU A 57 -5.33 -8.05 -1.34
N HIS A 58 -5.16 -8.92 -0.36
CA HIS A 58 -5.17 -8.49 1.03
C HIS A 58 -4.21 -9.34 1.87
N GLU A 59 -3.79 -8.76 3.01
CA GLU A 59 -2.99 -9.46 4.00
C GLU A 59 -3.53 -9.14 5.38
N VAL A 60 -3.53 -10.13 6.26
CA VAL A 60 -3.96 -9.97 7.65
C VAL A 60 -2.74 -10.18 8.52
N ILE A 61 -2.22 -9.10 9.08
CA ILE A 61 -1.05 -9.14 9.98
C ILE A 61 -1.21 -8.07 11.05
N SER A 62 -0.46 -8.21 12.14
CA SER A 62 -0.27 -7.09 13.03
C SER A 62 0.77 -6.15 12.43
N MET A 63 0.38 -4.94 12.10
CA MET A 63 1.30 -3.96 11.52
C MET A 63 2.27 -3.40 12.56
N LEU A 64 2.08 -3.75 13.84
CA LEU A 64 3.04 -3.48 14.90
C LEU A 64 4.15 -4.53 14.95
N ASP A 65 3.97 -5.65 14.27
CA ASP A 65 5.00 -6.67 14.10
C ASP A 65 5.85 -6.32 12.90
N GLY A 66 7.04 -5.76 13.14
CA GLY A 66 7.92 -5.30 12.08
C GLY A 66 8.36 -6.42 11.14
N GLU A 67 8.58 -7.63 11.66
CA GLU A 67 8.99 -8.76 10.83
C GLU A 67 7.86 -9.21 9.90
N ALA A 68 6.62 -9.23 10.42
CA ALA A 68 5.47 -9.57 9.61
C ALA A 68 5.25 -8.52 8.50
N LEU A 69 5.42 -7.25 8.84
CA LEU A 69 5.30 -6.17 7.89
C LEU A 69 6.37 -6.30 6.80
N ASP A 70 7.62 -6.52 7.19
CA ASP A 70 8.72 -6.72 6.24
C ASP A 70 8.43 -7.89 5.30
N ALA A 71 7.85 -8.97 5.83
CA ALA A 71 7.57 -10.17 5.04
C ALA A 71 6.57 -9.88 3.92
N ILE A 72 5.49 -9.15 4.22
CA ILE A 72 4.50 -8.85 3.18
C ILE A 72 5.01 -7.81 2.18
N VAL A 73 5.85 -6.89 2.62
CA VAL A 73 6.48 -5.94 1.71
C VAL A 73 7.41 -6.68 0.74
N ALA A 74 8.20 -7.64 1.25
CA ALA A 74 9.06 -8.46 0.40
C ALA A 74 8.26 -9.33 -0.56
N LYS A 75 7.14 -9.88 -0.09
CA LYS A 75 6.28 -10.75 -0.90
C LYS A 75 5.65 -10.00 -2.08
N HIS A 76 5.11 -8.83 -1.80
CA HIS A 76 4.35 -8.06 -2.79
C HIS A 76 5.19 -7.09 -3.60
N GLN A 77 6.30 -6.63 -3.04
CA GLN A 77 7.18 -5.62 -3.66
C GLN A 77 6.39 -4.44 -4.20
N PRO A 78 5.64 -3.73 -3.32
CA PRO A 78 4.82 -2.61 -3.77
C PRO A 78 5.67 -1.45 -4.27
N ASP A 79 5.10 -0.64 -5.15
CA ASP A 79 5.71 0.62 -5.57
C ASP A 79 5.48 1.72 -4.54
N LEU A 80 4.31 1.68 -3.90
CA LEU A 80 3.90 2.65 -2.89
C LEU A 80 3.44 1.94 -1.64
N VAL A 81 3.78 2.51 -0.48
CA VAL A 81 3.20 2.13 0.81
C VAL A 81 2.48 3.35 1.37
N VAL A 82 1.19 3.20 1.67
CA VAL A 82 0.34 4.29 2.16
C VAL A 82 -0.22 3.90 3.52
N PRO A 83 0.33 4.48 4.61
CA PRO A 83 -0.25 4.25 5.93
C PRO A 83 -1.52 5.07 6.11
N GLU A 84 -2.56 4.44 6.64
CA GLU A 84 -3.84 5.09 6.90
C GLU A 84 -4.20 5.07 8.37
N VAL A 85 -3.56 4.20 9.15
CA VAL A 85 -3.78 4.11 10.60
C VAL A 85 -2.46 4.35 11.32
N GLU A 86 -2.52 4.50 12.63
CA GLU A 86 -1.35 4.86 13.44
C GLU A 86 -0.63 3.65 14.03
N SER A 87 -1.31 2.51 14.13
CA SER A 87 -0.77 1.31 14.77
C SER A 87 0.14 0.54 13.81
N ILE A 88 1.26 1.14 13.45
CA ILE A 88 2.20 0.61 12.47
C ILE A 88 3.62 0.81 12.98
N ARG A 89 4.51 -0.13 12.69
CA ARG A 89 5.94 0.01 12.92
C ARG A 89 6.54 0.97 11.89
N THR A 90 6.34 2.26 12.10
CA THR A 90 6.70 3.28 11.11
C THR A 90 8.20 3.41 10.90
N GLU A 91 9.04 2.98 11.85
CA GLU A 91 10.49 3.02 11.64
C GLU A 91 10.93 2.12 10.48
N ARG A 92 10.12 1.11 10.11
CA ARG A 92 10.42 0.24 8.96
C ARG A 92 10.33 0.98 7.63
N PHE A 93 9.58 2.08 7.60
CA PHE A 93 9.40 2.85 6.37
C PHE A 93 10.71 3.43 5.84
N TYR A 94 11.65 3.74 6.73
CA TYR A 94 12.98 4.21 6.29
C TYR A 94 13.69 3.15 5.45
N ASP A 95 13.58 1.88 5.85
CA ASP A 95 14.19 0.78 5.11
C ASP A 95 13.50 0.59 3.76
N TYR A 96 12.17 0.73 3.71
CA TYR A 96 11.43 0.60 2.47
C TYR A 96 11.82 1.69 1.48
N GLU A 97 11.99 2.92 1.96
CA GLU A 97 12.45 4.01 1.10
C GLU A 97 13.86 3.74 0.55
N LYS A 98 14.73 3.15 1.36
CA LYS A 98 16.08 2.77 0.90
C LYS A 98 16.03 1.71 -0.20
N GLN A 99 15.00 0.88 -0.20
CA GLN A 99 14.79 -0.15 -1.22
C GLN A 99 14.16 0.42 -2.49
N GLY A 100 13.84 1.70 -2.51
CA GLY A 100 13.21 2.33 -3.66
C GLY A 100 11.69 2.34 -3.62
N ILE A 101 11.09 1.92 -2.51
CA ILE A 101 9.62 1.97 -2.34
C ILE A 101 9.26 3.36 -1.87
N GLN A 102 8.29 3.98 -2.53
CA GLN A 102 7.80 5.28 -2.10
C GLN A 102 6.83 5.12 -0.94
N VAL A 103 7.01 5.89 0.13
CA VAL A 103 6.09 5.93 1.27
C VAL A 103 5.38 7.27 1.24
N VAL A 104 4.04 7.26 1.33
CA VAL A 104 3.22 8.49 1.24
C VAL A 104 2.28 8.53 2.44
N PRO A 105 2.45 9.45 3.36
CA PRO A 105 3.52 10.46 3.42
C PRO A 105 4.89 9.82 3.62
N SER A 106 5.97 10.61 3.45
CA SER A 106 7.33 10.07 3.57
C SER A 106 7.55 9.39 4.92
N ALA A 107 8.57 8.52 4.99
CA ALA A 107 8.90 7.80 6.23
C ALA A 107 9.10 8.78 7.39
N LYS A 108 9.79 9.88 7.14
CA LYS A 108 10.03 10.90 8.18
C LYS A 108 8.71 11.48 8.68
N ALA A 109 7.81 11.87 7.79
CA ALA A 109 6.53 12.44 8.17
C ALA A 109 5.65 11.42 8.90
N ALA A 110 5.59 10.18 8.42
CA ALA A 110 4.80 9.13 9.04
C ALA A 110 5.31 8.79 10.44
N HIS A 111 6.63 8.76 10.60
CA HIS A 111 7.25 8.38 11.88
C HIS A 111 6.99 9.42 12.98
N PHE A 112 6.87 10.67 12.62
CA PHE A 112 6.64 11.74 13.59
C PHE A 112 5.15 12.05 13.82
N THR A 113 4.27 11.41 13.11
CA THR A 113 2.84 11.54 13.37
C THR A 113 2.37 10.39 14.23
#